data_6ab012318208a9413ee396c1c8eca200
#
_entry.id   6ab012318208a9413ee396c1c8eca200
#
_cell.length_a   1.000
_cell.length_b   1.000
_cell.length_c   1.000
_cell.angle_alpha   90.00
_cell.angle_beta   90.00
_cell.angle_gamma   90.00
#
_symmetry.space_group_name_H-M   'P 1'
#
loop_
_entity.id
_entity.type
_entity.pdbx_description
1 polymer ?
#
loop_
_entity_poly.entity_id
_entity_poly.type
_entity_poly.pdbx_seq_one_letter_code
_entity_poly.pdbx_strand_id
1 'polypeptide(L)'
;MAAQARFGIVFLPESLTAFGALCRDAEGHGFDWLGVADSQSVFRELYVALALAALNTSRARVGPLVTNPLTRHLVVTASAIASVDELSGGRAVLGIGSGDSAISTLGAPPATVAGLEDAIVTLRRLTSGEPVEREGRRWQVHRSARRVPVYLAAEGPRTLELAGRVADGVIVGLGLTPDVIRLSLAAIERGARAAGRTLADVDVWWFAKTNVADTRADAVGPIKMALAASANHAFRGTLDGKGVPADLHEKIKALQRQYNAHQHEIAGAANADLTDRWGLTEFLADRFAIAGAPDDCAAQIRRAMAAGARQFVITSFVPDPRAFMRRWAREVAAALG
;
A
#
# COMPACT_ATOMS: atom_id res chain seq x y z
N MET A 1 -26.77 -1.56 -10.13
CA MET A 1 -26.30 -2.04 -8.83
C MET A 1 -25.15 -1.16 -8.38
N ALA A 2 -25.10 -0.67 -7.12
CA ALA A 2 -23.95 0.06 -6.60
C ALA A 2 -22.73 -0.87 -6.65
N ALA A 3 -21.57 -0.35 -7.06
CA ALA A 3 -20.35 -1.16 -7.12
C ALA A 3 -19.98 -1.58 -5.70
N GLN A 4 -19.80 -2.88 -5.47
CA GLN A 4 -19.40 -3.45 -4.19
C GLN A 4 -17.97 -3.05 -3.84
N ALA A 5 -17.68 -2.80 -2.56
CA ALA A 5 -16.33 -2.55 -2.09
C ALA A 5 -15.46 -3.81 -2.25
N ARG A 6 -14.20 -3.64 -2.69
CA ARG A 6 -13.21 -4.73 -2.78
C ARG A 6 -12.10 -4.51 -1.76
N PHE A 7 -11.59 -5.61 -1.23
CA PHE A 7 -10.59 -5.55 -0.17
C PHE A 7 -9.34 -6.34 -0.52
N GLY A 8 -8.18 -5.75 -0.29
CA GLY A 8 -6.89 -6.42 -0.19
C GLY A 8 -6.38 -6.35 1.24
N ILE A 9 -5.44 -7.23 1.59
CA ILE A 9 -4.77 -7.23 2.88
C ILE A 9 -3.26 -7.23 2.70
N VAL A 10 -2.55 -6.43 3.51
CA VAL A 10 -1.08 -6.44 3.58
C VAL A 10 -0.62 -7.30 4.73
N PHE A 11 0.24 -8.25 4.43
CA PHE A 11 0.92 -9.06 5.43
C PHE A 11 2.32 -8.52 5.73
N LEU A 12 2.68 -8.59 7.00
CA LEU A 12 3.98 -8.24 7.57
C LEU A 12 4.63 -9.54 8.08
N PRO A 13 5.26 -10.36 7.22
CA PRO A 13 5.60 -11.73 7.55
C PRO A 13 6.79 -11.82 8.53
N GLU A 14 6.52 -12.12 9.80
CA GLU A 14 7.54 -12.45 10.79
C GLU A 14 8.00 -13.90 10.67
N SER A 15 7.12 -14.80 10.22
CA SER A 15 7.39 -16.23 10.00
C SER A 15 6.76 -16.71 8.70
N LEU A 16 7.45 -17.59 7.99
CA LEU A 16 6.97 -18.19 6.74
C LEU A 16 6.30 -19.56 6.94
N THR A 17 6.51 -20.21 8.09
CA THR A 17 6.03 -21.59 8.33
C THR A 17 4.53 -21.76 8.16
N ALA A 18 3.72 -20.82 8.68
CA ALA A 18 2.25 -20.86 8.57
C ALA A 18 1.71 -19.90 7.52
N PHE A 19 2.56 -19.22 6.77
CA PHE A 19 2.16 -18.09 5.92
C PHE A 19 1.22 -18.52 4.77
N GLY A 20 1.47 -19.65 4.13
CA GLY A 20 0.60 -20.18 3.08
C GLY A 20 -0.82 -20.48 3.60
N ALA A 21 -0.95 -21.02 4.82
CA ALA A 21 -2.25 -21.24 5.44
C ALA A 21 -2.98 -19.92 5.73
N LEU A 22 -2.24 -18.89 6.19
CA LEU A 22 -2.80 -17.55 6.42
C LEU A 22 -3.32 -16.92 5.13
N CYS A 23 -2.61 -17.11 4.02
CA CYS A 23 -3.04 -16.62 2.69
C CYS A 23 -4.32 -17.32 2.22
N ARG A 24 -4.46 -18.66 2.43
CA ARG A 24 -5.71 -19.38 2.14
C ARG A 24 -6.88 -18.84 2.96
N ASP A 25 -6.67 -18.59 4.25
CA ASP A 25 -7.70 -18.06 5.12
C ASP A 25 -8.15 -16.66 4.65
N ALA A 26 -7.21 -15.79 4.25
CA ALA A 26 -7.53 -14.46 3.70
C ALA A 26 -8.36 -14.56 2.41
N GLU A 27 -7.96 -15.40 1.46
CA GLU A 27 -8.74 -15.63 0.23
C GLU A 27 -10.12 -16.21 0.56
N GLY A 28 -10.22 -17.12 1.53
CA GLY A 28 -11.48 -17.71 2.02
C GLY A 28 -12.41 -16.67 2.65
N HIS A 29 -11.87 -15.62 3.23
CA HIS A 29 -12.60 -14.48 3.80
C HIS A 29 -12.90 -13.36 2.79
N GLY A 30 -12.63 -13.56 1.50
CA GLY A 30 -13.02 -12.64 0.43
C GLY A 30 -12.03 -11.52 0.15
N PHE A 31 -10.78 -11.64 0.58
CA PHE A 31 -9.75 -10.69 0.15
C PHE A 31 -9.31 -10.95 -1.29
N ASP A 32 -9.40 -9.91 -2.12
CA ASP A 32 -9.09 -9.95 -3.56
C ASP A 32 -7.61 -9.74 -3.89
N TRP A 33 -6.86 -9.17 -2.97
CA TRP A 33 -5.42 -8.90 -3.12
C TRP A 33 -4.68 -9.23 -1.83
N LEU A 34 -3.71 -10.11 -1.92
CA LEU A 34 -2.81 -10.49 -0.84
C LEU A 34 -1.44 -9.85 -1.09
N GLY A 35 -1.17 -8.81 -0.35
CA GLY A 35 0.07 -8.06 -0.43
C GLY A 35 1.07 -8.47 0.62
N VAL A 36 2.35 -8.35 0.29
CA VAL A 36 3.45 -8.58 1.24
C VAL A 36 4.32 -7.34 1.32
N ALA A 37 4.62 -6.89 2.53
CA ALA A 37 5.54 -5.78 2.77
C ALA A 37 6.98 -6.19 2.45
N ASP A 38 7.75 -5.27 1.87
CA ASP A 38 9.16 -5.46 1.53
C ASP A 38 10.07 -4.55 2.38
N SER A 39 10.54 -5.09 3.50
CA SER A 39 11.54 -4.43 4.35
C SER A 39 12.47 -5.50 4.91
N GLN A 40 13.57 -5.73 4.24
CA GLN A 40 14.52 -6.85 4.48
C GLN A 40 15.09 -6.88 5.89
N SER A 41 15.15 -5.74 6.58
CA SER A 41 15.66 -5.64 7.96
C SER A 41 14.57 -5.84 9.03
N VAL A 42 13.29 -5.92 8.61
CA VAL A 42 12.13 -5.97 9.52
C VAL A 42 11.33 -7.26 9.32
N PHE A 43 11.09 -7.66 8.07
CA PHE A 43 10.25 -8.79 7.71
C PHE A 43 11.04 -9.87 6.97
N ARG A 44 10.43 -11.04 6.79
CA ARG A 44 10.98 -12.13 5.97
C ARG A 44 10.99 -11.75 4.50
N GLU A 45 11.85 -12.44 3.73
CA GLU A 45 12.10 -12.16 2.32
C GLU A 45 10.80 -12.19 1.50
N LEU A 46 10.59 -11.10 0.76
CA LEU A 46 9.37 -10.81 0.00
C LEU A 46 8.97 -11.91 -0.97
N TYR A 47 9.88 -12.31 -1.89
CA TYR A 47 9.52 -13.22 -2.98
C TYR A 47 9.33 -14.65 -2.53
N VAL A 48 9.98 -15.06 -1.42
CA VAL A 48 9.70 -16.35 -0.76
C VAL A 48 8.28 -16.34 -0.18
N ALA A 49 7.88 -15.26 0.49
CA ALA A 49 6.51 -15.12 1.00
C ALA A 49 5.48 -15.09 -0.14
N LEU A 50 5.75 -14.37 -1.23
CA LEU A 50 4.87 -14.31 -2.40
C LEU A 50 4.72 -15.66 -3.11
N ALA A 51 5.78 -16.46 -3.19
CA ALA A 51 5.69 -17.82 -3.72
C ALA A 51 4.76 -18.69 -2.88
N LEU A 52 4.85 -18.59 -1.55
CA LEU A 52 3.91 -19.29 -0.65
C LEU A 52 2.47 -18.80 -0.83
N ALA A 53 2.25 -17.51 -0.98
CA ALA A 53 0.92 -16.95 -1.26
C ALA A 53 0.38 -17.46 -2.61
N ALA A 54 1.19 -17.42 -3.66
CA ALA A 54 0.82 -17.86 -5.00
C ALA A 54 0.39 -19.33 -5.05
N LEU A 55 1.16 -20.21 -4.39
CA LEU A 55 0.92 -21.66 -4.36
C LEU A 55 -0.25 -22.07 -3.46
N ASN A 56 -0.66 -21.22 -2.52
CA ASN A 56 -1.70 -21.52 -1.54
C ASN A 56 -3.03 -20.80 -1.79
N THR A 57 -3.15 -20.06 -2.90
CA THR A 57 -4.38 -19.35 -3.29
C THR A 57 -4.70 -19.60 -4.77
N SER A 58 -5.94 -19.32 -5.18
CA SER A 58 -6.43 -19.63 -6.51
C SER A 58 -7.08 -18.45 -7.25
N ARG A 59 -7.50 -17.39 -6.53
CA ARG A 59 -8.27 -16.27 -7.09
C ARG A 59 -7.64 -14.92 -6.79
N ALA A 60 -7.17 -14.73 -5.55
CA ALA A 60 -6.64 -13.45 -5.10
C ALA A 60 -5.39 -13.06 -5.89
N ARG A 61 -5.27 -11.77 -6.20
CA ARG A 61 -4.02 -11.19 -6.69
C ARG A 61 -2.94 -11.34 -5.63
N VAL A 62 -1.69 -11.52 -6.02
CA VAL A 62 -0.54 -11.63 -5.12
C VAL A 62 0.57 -10.67 -5.58
N GLY A 63 1.22 -10.00 -4.65
CA GLY A 63 2.29 -9.08 -5.01
C GLY A 63 2.85 -8.26 -3.86
N PRO A 64 3.96 -7.55 -4.10
CA PRO A 64 4.48 -6.62 -3.11
C PRO A 64 3.49 -5.48 -2.84
N LEU A 65 3.33 -5.12 -1.57
CA LEU A 65 2.64 -3.92 -1.12
C LEU A 65 3.48 -3.18 -0.07
N VAL A 66 4.55 -2.50 -0.49
CA VAL A 66 5.12 -2.40 -1.84
C VAL A 66 6.62 -2.64 -1.78
N THR A 67 7.26 -3.01 -2.91
CA THR A 67 8.72 -3.00 -3.06
C THR A 67 9.22 -1.60 -3.49
N ASN A 68 10.51 -1.50 -3.79
CA ASN A 68 11.17 -0.27 -4.23
C ASN A 68 12.21 -0.57 -5.32
N PRO A 69 12.64 0.44 -6.13
CA PRO A 69 13.59 0.22 -7.23
C PRO A 69 15.05 0.20 -6.81
N LEU A 70 15.37 0.31 -5.51
CA LEU A 70 16.72 0.58 -5.00
C LEU A 70 17.37 -0.64 -4.33
N THR A 71 16.59 -1.48 -3.63
CA THR A 71 17.13 -2.63 -2.89
C THR A 71 17.47 -3.81 -3.78
N ARG A 72 16.88 -3.90 -4.98
CA ARG A 72 17.14 -4.94 -5.98
C ARG A 72 17.28 -4.32 -7.36
N HIS A 73 18.19 -4.85 -8.17
CA HIS A 73 18.30 -4.46 -9.58
C HIS A 73 16.98 -4.75 -10.31
N LEU A 74 16.54 -3.85 -11.19
CA LEU A 74 15.23 -3.95 -11.87
C LEU A 74 15.03 -5.26 -12.63
N VAL A 75 16.09 -5.81 -13.24
CA VAL A 75 16.04 -7.12 -13.93
C VAL A 75 15.75 -8.25 -12.93
N VAL A 76 16.34 -8.18 -11.72
CA VAL A 76 16.10 -9.17 -10.66
C VAL A 76 14.64 -9.07 -10.18
N THR A 77 14.16 -7.84 -9.96
CA THR A 77 12.75 -7.60 -9.59
C THR A 77 11.79 -8.12 -10.66
N ALA A 78 12.06 -7.83 -11.94
CA ALA A 78 11.24 -8.29 -13.06
C ALA A 78 11.23 -9.83 -13.19
N SER A 79 12.39 -10.49 -13.04
CA SER A 79 12.49 -11.94 -13.05
C SER A 79 11.75 -12.58 -11.88
N ALA A 80 11.89 -12.03 -10.67
CA ALA A 80 11.25 -12.55 -9.49
C ALA A 80 9.73 -12.44 -9.54
N ILE A 81 9.19 -11.28 -9.98
CA ILE A 81 7.73 -11.14 -10.10
C ILE A 81 7.15 -11.96 -11.26
N ALA A 82 7.89 -12.16 -12.35
CA ALA A 82 7.49 -13.06 -13.43
C ALA A 82 7.39 -14.51 -12.94
N SER A 83 8.29 -14.95 -12.06
CA SER A 83 8.21 -16.27 -11.42
C SER A 83 6.99 -16.39 -10.49
N VAL A 84 6.67 -15.36 -9.74
CA VAL A 84 5.42 -15.31 -8.93
C VAL A 84 4.19 -15.33 -9.83
N ASP A 85 4.23 -14.66 -10.98
CA ASP A 85 3.13 -14.67 -11.95
C ASP A 85 2.88 -16.07 -12.53
N GLU A 86 3.95 -16.78 -12.89
CA GLU A 86 3.86 -18.18 -13.31
C GLU A 86 3.28 -19.08 -12.23
N LEU A 87 3.82 -19.03 -11.00
CA LEU A 87 3.33 -19.82 -9.87
C LEU A 87 1.88 -19.54 -9.52
N SER A 88 1.44 -18.31 -9.67
CA SER A 88 0.07 -17.90 -9.38
C SER A 88 -0.92 -18.12 -10.53
N GLY A 89 -0.47 -18.58 -11.71
CA GLY A 89 -1.33 -18.68 -12.89
C GLY A 89 -1.78 -17.33 -13.42
N GLY A 90 -0.92 -16.32 -13.35
CA GLY A 90 -1.20 -15.01 -13.93
C GLY A 90 -1.89 -14.00 -13.00
N ARG A 91 -1.76 -14.14 -11.68
CA ARG A 91 -2.40 -13.26 -10.69
C ARG A 91 -1.44 -12.26 -10.02
N ALA A 92 -0.16 -12.23 -10.46
CA ALA A 92 0.79 -11.32 -9.86
C ALA A 92 0.52 -9.85 -10.22
N VAL A 93 0.79 -8.97 -9.27
CA VAL A 93 0.80 -7.51 -9.41
C VAL A 93 2.06 -6.97 -8.76
N LEU A 94 2.79 -6.10 -9.43
CA LEU A 94 4.00 -5.50 -8.89
C LEU A 94 3.69 -4.12 -8.29
N GLY A 95 3.46 -4.04 -7.00
CA GLY A 95 3.39 -2.76 -6.29
C GLY A 95 4.79 -2.21 -6.00
N ILE A 96 5.06 -0.96 -6.36
CA ILE A 96 6.34 -0.29 -6.18
C ILE A 96 6.16 1.12 -5.60
N GLY A 97 7.06 1.54 -4.72
CA GLY A 97 7.09 2.87 -4.13
C GLY A 97 8.50 3.44 -4.05
N SER A 98 8.66 4.63 -3.51
CA SER A 98 9.96 5.31 -3.40
C SER A 98 10.94 4.62 -2.44
N GLY A 99 10.46 3.77 -1.59
CA GLY A 99 11.18 3.19 -0.46
C GLY A 99 10.99 3.96 0.84
N ASP A 100 10.90 3.21 1.94
CA ASP A 100 10.78 3.74 3.30
C ASP A 100 11.71 2.97 4.26
N SER A 101 11.21 2.11 5.16
CA SER A 101 12.03 1.34 6.11
C SER A 101 13.12 0.49 5.43
N ALA A 102 12.81 -0.12 4.28
CA ALA A 102 13.79 -0.89 3.50
C ALA A 102 15.01 -0.06 3.07
N ILE A 103 14.82 1.22 2.78
CA ILE A 103 15.88 2.11 2.31
C ILE A 103 16.55 2.83 3.48
N SER A 104 15.76 3.29 4.45
CA SER A 104 16.30 4.01 5.62
C SER A 104 17.21 3.14 6.47
N THR A 105 16.93 1.84 6.60
CA THR A 105 17.81 0.89 7.30
C THR A 105 19.14 0.63 6.58
N LEU A 106 19.22 0.94 5.30
CA LEU A 106 20.47 0.91 4.51
C LEU A 106 21.18 2.26 4.45
N GLY A 107 20.62 3.30 5.10
CA GLY A 107 21.19 4.66 5.07
C GLY A 107 21.09 5.35 3.72
N ALA A 108 20.21 4.88 2.82
CA ALA A 108 20.05 5.44 1.49
C ALA A 108 18.83 6.37 1.39
N PRO A 109 18.84 7.38 0.51
CA PRO A 109 17.68 8.21 0.24
C PRO A 109 16.63 7.45 -0.58
N PRO A 110 15.33 7.79 -0.45
CA PRO A 110 14.28 7.19 -1.27
C PRO A 110 14.43 7.58 -2.76
N ALA A 111 13.85 6.77 -3.64
CA ALA A 111 13.84 7.04 -5.08
C ALA A 111 13.14 8.37 -5.39
N THR A 112 13.71 9.11 -6.34
CA THR A 112 13.10 10.34 -6.86
C THR A 112 11.89 10.02 -7.73
N VAL A 113 11.05 11.03 -8.01
CA VAL A 113 9.89 10.88 -8.92
C VAL A 113 10.34 10.43 -10.31
N ALA A 114 11.44 11.00 -10.83
CA ALA A 114 12.02 10.60 -12.11
C ALA A 114 12.56 9.15 -12.07
N GLY A 115 13.21 8.76 -10.96
CA GLY A 115 13.68 7.38 -10.78
C GLY A 115 12.54 6.37 -10.68
N LEU A 116 11.40 6.73 -10.07
CA LEU A 116 10.20 5.91 -10.06
C LEU A 116 9.59 5.76 -11.45
N GLU A 117 9.50 6.85 -12.22
CA GLU A 117 9.01 6.81 -13.60
C GLU A 117 9.84 5.86 -14.45
N ASP A 118 11.14 6.04 -14.42
CA ASP A 118 12.08 5.21 -15.15
C ASP A 118 11.99 3.74 -14.73
N ALA A 119 11.90 3.45 -13.43
CA ALA A 119 11.75 2.10 -12.92
C ALA A 119 10.44 1.44 -13.40
N ILE A 120 9.31 2.17 -13.34
CA ILE A 120 8.00 1.65 -13.77
C ILE A 120 8.02 1.34 -15.26
N VAL A 121 8.49 2.26 -16.10
CA VAL A 121 8.58 2.06 -17.56
C VAL A 121 9.48 0.87 -17.89
N THR A 122 10.64 0.78 -17.22
CA THR A 122 11.58 -0.33 -17.39
C THR A 122 10.96 -1.67 -16.97
N LEU A 123 10.34 -1.74 -15.80
CA LEU A 123 9.72 -2.98 -15.30
C LEU A 123 8.56 -3.44 -16.16
N ARG A 124 7.73 -2.54 -16.66
CA ARG A 124 6.63 -2.88 -17.59
C ARG A 124 7.15 -3.55 -18.86
N ARG A 125 8.25 -3.06 -19.44
CA ARG A 125 8.89 -3.66 -20.60
C ARG A 125 9.54 -5.00 -20.28
N LEU A 126 10.33 -5.07 -19.20
CA LEU A 126 11.01 -6.31 -18.80
C LEU A 126 10.02 -7.44 -18.49
N THR A 127 8.91 -7.14 -17.80
CA THR A 127 7.86 -8.13 -17.51
C THR A 127 7.04 -8.52 -18.72
N SER A 128 7.06 -7.74 -19.81
CA SER A 128 6.53 -8.13 -21.12
C SER A 128 7.51 -8.97 -21.95
N GLY A 129 8.71 -9.27 -21.43
CA GLY A 129 9.78 -9.94 -22.18
C GLY A 129 10.48 -9.04 -23.20
N GLU A 130 10.15 -7.75 -23.26
CA GLU A 130 10.78 -6.79 -24.16
C GLU A 130 12.19 -6.42 -23.70
N PRO A 131 13.14 -6.24 -24.62
CA PRO A 131 14.48 -5.76 -24.28
C PRO A 131 14.45 -4.27 -23.91
N VAL A 132 15.32 -3.90 -22.98
CA VAL A 132 15.58 -2.51 -22.59
C VAL A 132 17.07 -2.24 -22.72
N GLU A 133 17.44 -1.23 -23.52
CA GLU A 133 18.83 -0.78 -23.63
C GLU A 133 19.12 0.25 -22.53
N ARG A 134 20.12 -0.04 -21.68
CA ARG A 134 20.56 0.86 -20.61
C ARG A 134 22.07 0.77 -20.42
N GLU A 135 22.72 1.92 -20.31
CA GLU A 135 24.17 2.02 -20.03
C GLU A 135 25.00 1.15 -21.01
N GLY A 136 24.59 1.12 -22.27
CA GLY A 136 25.26 0.29 -23.31
C GLY A 136 25.06 -1.21 -23.17
N ARG A 137 24.11 -1.63 -22.32
CA ARG A 137 23.78 -3.05 -22.08
C ARG A 137 22.32 -3.32 -22.43
N ARG A 138 22.06 -4.52 -22.96
CA ARG A 138 20.72 -5.01 -23.22
C ARG A 138 20.24 -5.86 -22.05
N TRP A 139 19.15 -5.42 -21.40
CA TRP A 139 18.45 -6.15 -20.35
C TRP A 139 17.19 -6.81 -20.92
N GLN A 140 16.93 -8.06 -20.57
CA GLN A 140 15.74 -8.78 -21.01
C GLN A 140 15.42 -9.92 -20.04
N VAL A 141 14.13 -10.16 -19.77
CA VAL A 141 13.62 -11.32 -19.05
C VAL A 141 12.99 -12.27 -20.07
N HIS A 142 13.78 -13.24 -20.56
CA HIS A 142 13.39 -14.10 -21.69
C HIS A 142 12.20 -15.03 -21.42
N ARG A 143 11.94 -15.36 -20.15
CA ARG A 143 10.89 -16.31 -19.77
C ARG A 143 9.69 -15.63 -19.11
N SER A 144 9.46 -14.37 -19.37
CA SER A 144 8.24 -13.69 -18.97
C SER A 144 7.12 -14.04 -19.96
N ALA A 145 6.10 -14.76 -19.49
CA ALA A 145 5.02 -15.25 -20.35
C ALA A 145 3.97 -14.16 -20.66
N ARG A 146 3.86 -13.17 -19.79
CA ARG A 146 2.93 -12.06 -19.95
C ARG A 146 3.38 -10.83 -19.14
N ARG A 147 2.88 -9.66 -19.50
CA ARG A 147 3.14 -8.44 -18.77
C ARG A 147 2.47 -8.47 -17.39
N VAL A 148 3.27 -8.32 -16.33
CA VAL A 148 2.76 -8.14 -14.97
C VAL A 148 2.35 -6.67 -14.77
N PRO A 149 1.14 -6.40 -14.27
CA PRO A 149 0.71 -5.03 -13.97
C PRO A 149 1.60 -4.37 -12.90
N VAL A 150 2.02 -3.12 -13.14
CA VAL A 150 2.86 -2.34 -12.22
C VAL A 150 2.03 -1.22 -11.59
N TYR A 151 1.95 -1.20 -10.25
CA TYR A 151 1.20 -0.24 -9.47
C TYR A 151 2.14 0.64 -8.67
N LEU A 152 1.91 1.96 -8.70
CA LEU A 152 2.69 2.92 -7.92
C LEU A 152 2.02 3.25 -6.60
N ALA A 153 2.74 3.11 -5.48
CA ALA A 153 2.33 3.71 -4.22
C ALA A 153 2.59 5.22 -4.24
N ALA A 154 1.54 6.01 -4.02
CA ALA A 154 1.58 7.45 -4.20
C ALA A 154 0.89 8.20 -3.06
N GLU A 155 1.55 9.23 -2.53
CA GLU A 155 1.13 10.01 -1.36
C GLU A 155 1.27 11.52 -1.56
N GLY A 156 1.55 11.97 -2.76
CA GLY A 156 1.67 13.39 -3.06
C GLY A 156 1.26 13.72 -4.50
N PRO A 157 0.94 14.97 -4.80
CA PRO A 157 0.40 15.36 -6.10
C PRO A 157 1.25 14.86 -7.28
N ARG A 158 2.57 15.01 -7.21
CA ARG A 158 3.48 14.60 -8.29
C ARG A 158 3.53 13.09 -8.51
N THR A 159 3.50 12.28 -7.44
CA THR A 159 3.49 10.82 -7.57
C THR A 159 2.13 10.29 -7.98
N LEU A 160 1.03 10.94 -7.59
CA LEU A 160 -0.32 10.63 -8.06
C LEU A 160 -0.48 10.92 -9.57
N GLU A 161 0.03 12.06 -10.04
CA GLU A 161 0.07 12.39 -11.46
C GLU A 161 0.96 11.41 -12.25
N LEU A 162 2.13 11.07 -11.69
CA LEU A 162 3.00 10.05 -12.28
C LEU A 162 2.27 8.71 -12.42
N ALA A 163 1.57 8.25 -11.37
CA ALA A 163 0.79 7.00 -11.42
C ALA A 163 -0.22 7.02 -12.57
N GLY A 164 -1.00 8.10 -12.70
CA GLY A 164 -1.94 8.29 -13.81
C GLY A 164 -1.27 8.19 -15.18
N ARG A 165 -0.05 8.76 -15.30
CA ARG A 165 0.66 8.82 -16.59
C ARG A 165 1.25 7.47 -17.02
N VAL A 166 1.88 6.70 -16.13
CA VAL A 166 2.71 5.55 -16.53
C VAL A 166 2.37 4.22 -15.86
N ALA A 167 1.60 4.19 -14.77
CA ALA A 167 1.31 2.95 -14.06
C ALA A 167 0.02 2.27 -14.54
N ASP A 168 -0.15 0.98 -14.26
CA ASP A 168 -1.39 0.24 -14.52
C ASP A 168 -2.40 0.46 -13.38
N GLY A 169 -1.90 0.80 -12.20
CA GLY A 169 -2.73 1.16 -11.06
C GLY A 169 -1.95 1.98 -10.03
N VAL A 170 -2.65 2.40 -9.00
CA VAL A 170 -2.09 3.21 -7.91
C VAL A 170 -2.60 2.74 -6.56
N ILE A 171 -1.69 2.70 -5.58
CA ILE A 171 -2.01 2.49 -4.17
C ILE A 171 -1.90 3.86 -3.50
N VAL A 172 -3.04 4.47 -3.18
CA VAL A 172 -3.10 5.82 -2.60
C VAL A 172 -2.96 5.74 -1.09
N GLY A 173 -1.85 6.26 -0.56
CA GLY A 173 -1.57 6.34 0.88
C GLY A 173 -1.80 7.71 1.49
N LEU A 174 -2.40 8.67 0.76
CA LEU A 174 -2.56 10.05 1.21
C LEU A 174 -3.69 10.23 2.23
N GLY A 175 -4.63 9.29 2.32
CA GLY A 175 -5.73 9.28 3.27
C GLY A 175 -7.09 8.97 2.65
N LEU A 176 -8.11 8.81 3.53
CA LEU A 176 -9.43 8.29 3.21
C LEU A 176 -10.57 9.30 3.40
N THR A 177 -10.25 10.54 3.82
CA THR A 177 -11.29 11.57 3.92
C THR A 177 -11.82 11.96 2.55
N PRO A 178 -13.11 12.32 2.42
CA PRO A 178 -13.73 12.63 1.12
C PRO A 178 -12.97 13.66 0.29
N ASP A 179 -12.43 14.69 0.94
CA ASP A 179 -11.68 15.74 0.23
C ASP A 179 -10.35 15.23 -0.30
N VAL A 180 -9.64 14.40 0.49
CA VAL A 180 -8.37 13.78 0.08
C VAL A 180 -8.59 12.78 -1.05
N ILE A 181 -9.70 12.03 -1.03
CA ILE A 181 -10.06 11.12 -2.10
C ILE A 181 -10.28 11.90 -3.40
N ARG A 182 -11.10 12.95 -3.38
CA ARG A 182 -11.35 13.78 -4.57
C ARG A 182 -10.07 14.43 -5.09
N LEU A 183 -9.25 14.99 -4.21
CA LEU A 183 -7.96 15.59 -4.54
C LEU A 183 -7.02 14.57 -5.21
N SER A 184 -6.96 13.36 -4.67
CA SER A 184 -6.10 12.30 -5.22
C SER A 184 -6.59 11.83 -6.59
N LEU A 185 -7.89 11.59 -6.75
CA LEU A 185 -8.48 11.20 -8.04
C LEU A 185 -8.25 12.26 -9.11
N ALA A 186 -8.40 13.54 -8.77
CA ALA A 186 -8.13 14.65 -9.70
C ALA A 186 -6.65 14.70 -10.14
N ALA A 187 -5.71 14.41 -9.23
CA ALA A 187 -4.28 14.36 -9.57
C ALA A 187 -3.97 13.16 -10.50
N ILE A 188 -4.52 11.98 -10.21
CA ILE A 188 -4.37 10.78 -11.05
C ILE A 188 -4.95 11.04 -12.44
N GLU A 189 -6.14 11.66 -12.52
CA GLU A 189 -6.80 11.99 -13.78
C GLU A 189 -5.97 12.97 -14.62
N ARG A 190 -5.38 14.02 -14.02
CA ARG A 190 -4.48 14.94 -14.74
C ARG A 190 -3.30 14.18 -15.36
N GLY A 191 -2.66 13.29 -14.59
CA GLY A 191 -1.58 12.44 -15.09
C GLY A 191 -2.02 11.53 -16.24
N ALA A 192 -3.17 10.87 -16.11
CA ALA A 192 -3.73 10.00 -17.12
C ALA A 192 -4.02 10.78 -18.42
N ARG A 193 -4.68 11.92 -18.34
CA ARG A 193 -4.98 12.79 -19.49
C ARG A 193 -3.72 13.27 -20.21
N ALA A 194 -2.66 13.61 -19.46
CA ALA A 194 -1.39 14.01 -20.04
C ALA A 194 -0.73 12.90 -20.88
N ALA A 195 -1.11 11.64 -20.67
CA ALA A 195 -0.64 10.48 -21.42
C ALA A 195 -1.71 9.94 -22.43
N GLY A 196 -2.76 10.70 -22.70
CA GLY A 196 -3.85 10.25 -23.58
C GLY A 196 -4.71 9.13 -23.01
N ARG A 197 -4.71 8.97 -21.67
CA ARG A 197 -5.47 7.98 -20.91
C ARG A 197 -6.64 8.63 -20.18
N THR A 198 -7.47 7.81 -19.56
CA THR A 198 -8.56 8.24 -18.68
C THR A 198 -8.35 7.68 -17.28
N LEU A 199 -9.09 8.18 -16.29
CA LEU A 199 -9.06 7.61 -14.93
C LEU A 199 -9.52 6.14 -14.91
N ALA A 200 -10.39 5.71 -15.84
CA ALA A 200 -10.85 4.33 -15.95
C ALA A 200 -9.73 3.35 -16.38
N ASP A 201 -8.65 3.86 -16.97
CA ASP A 201 -7.48 3.05 -17.36
C ASP A 201 -6.49 2.84 -16.19
N VAL A 202 -6.80 3.37 -14.99
CA VAL A 202 -5.95 3.29 -13.80
C VAL A 202 -6.72 2.59 -12.69
N ASP A 203 -6.24 1.42 -12.25
CA ASP A 203 -6.85 0.68 -11.13
C ASP A 203 -6.45 1.32 -9.80
N VAL A 204 -7.42 1.90 -9.05
CA VAL A 204 -7.13 2.72 -7.86
C VAL A 204 -7.48 1.96 -6.59
N TRP A 205 -6.48 1.76 -5.73
CA TRP A 205 -6.59 1.16 -4.42
C TRP A 205 -6.23 2.16 -3.32
N TRP A 206 -6.97 2.12 -2.21
CA TRP A 206 -6.80 3.04 -1.08
C TRP A 206 -6.20 2.29 0.10
N PHE A 207 -5.06 2.75 0.59
CA PHE A 207 -4.38 2.13 1.72
C PHE A 207 -4.95 2.63 3.05
N ALA A 208 -5.29 1.69 3.95
CA ALA A 208 -5.85 1.97 5.25
C ALA A 208 -5.13 1.22 6.37
N LYS A 209 -4.82 1.90 7.46
CA LYS A 209 -4.51 1.27 8.74
C LYS A 209 -5.82 0.81 9.37
N THR A 210 -5.88 -0.42 9.89
CA THR A 210 -7.18 -0.98 10.24
C THR A 210 -7.12 -1.72 11.58
N ASN A 211 -8.13 -1.47 12.40
CA ASN A 211 -8.44 -2.30 13.56
C ASN A 211 -9.93 -2.23 13.86
N VAL A 212 -10.54 -3.38 14.22
CA VAL A 212 -11.95 -3.50 14.60
C VAL A 212 -12.03 -3.90 16.07
N ALA A 213 -12.61 -3.04 16.88
CA ALA A 213 -12.82 -3.25 18.30
C ALA A 213 -14.22 -2.77 18.70
N ASP A 214 -14.60 -2.90 19.97
CA ASP A 214 -15.95 -2.52 20.40
C ASP A 214 -16.10 -1.01 20.60
N THR A 215 -14.98 -0.32 20.86
CA THR A 215 -14.94 1.14 20.92
C THR A 215 -13.88 1.72 19.99
N ARG A 216 -14.05 3.00 19.63
CA ARG A 216 -13.05 3.72 18.83
C ARG A 216 -11.69 3.80 19.55
N ALA A 217 -11.68 4.03 20.84
CA ALA A 217 -10.45 4.12 21.63
C ALA A 217 -9.67 2.80 21.60
N ASP A 218 -10.35 1.66 21.77
CA ASP A 218 -9.76 0.33 21.70
C ASP A 218 -9.30 -0.03 20.28
N ALA A 219 -9.95 0.52 19.27
CA ALA A 219 -9.55 0.32 17.88
C ALA A 219 -8.32 1.18 17.50
N VAL A 220 -8.29 2.46 17.90
CA VAL A 220 -7.22 3.40 17.53
C VAL A 220 -5.96 3.18 18.35
N GLY A 221 -6.08 2.87 19.64
CA GLY A 221 -4.95 2.70 20.55
C GLY A 221 -3.83 1.80 19.98
N PRO A 222 -4.13 0.57 19.58
CA PRO A 222 -3.13 -0.38 19.04
C PRO A 222 -2.47 0.04 17.72
N ILE A 223 -3.06 0.96 16.94
CA ILE A 223 -2.54 1.37 15.63
C ILE A 223 -1.87 2.75 15.63
N LYS A 224 -1.70 3.40 16.78
CA LYS A 224 -1.06 4.75 16.88
C LYS A 224 0.32 4.80 16.25
N MET A 225 1.17 3.76 16.46
CA MET A 225 2.48 3.68 15.82
C MET A 225 2.38 3.67 14.29
N ALA A 226 1.35 3.01 13.74
CA ALA A 226 1.10 2.97 12.31
C ALA A 226 0.53 4.29 11.76
N LEU A 227 -0.23 5.02 12.58
CA LEU A 227 -0.68 6.38 12.27
C LEU A 227 0.50 7.36 12.24
N ALA A 228 1.42 7.26 13.21
CA ALA A 228 2.66 8.04 13.21
C ALA A 228 3.53 7.74 11.97
N ALA A 229 3.65 6.45 11.59
CA ALA A 229 4.33 6.02 10.38
C ALA A 229 3.68 6.62 9.11
N SER A 230 2.34 6.56 9.02
CA SER A 230 1.60 7.18 7.92
C SER A 230 1.82 8.68 7.83
N ALA A 231 1.79 9.40 8.96
CA ALA A 231 2.08 10.83 8.98
C ALA A 231 3.51 11.14 8.54
N ASN A 232 4.49 10.37 9.04
CA ASN A 232 5.89 10.53 8.65
C ASN A 232 6.10 10.33 7.15
N HIS A 233 5.45 9.33 6.57
CA HIS A 233 5.60 8.97 5.16
C HIS A 233 4.76 9.87 4.24
N ALA A 234 3.45 9.95 4.44
CA ALA A 234 2.53 10.68 3.56
C ALA A 234 2.80 12.20 3.54
N PHE A 235 3.29 12.74 4.65
CA PHE A 235 3.57 14.18 4.75
C PHE A 235 5.04 14.55 4.52
N ARG A 236 5.86 13.63 4.01
CA ARG A 236 7.26 13.89 3.66
C ARG A 236 7.39 15.04 2.67
N GLY A 237 8.39 15.91 2.89
CA GLY A 237 8.64 17.10 2.08
C GLY A 237 7.61 18.21 2.34
N THR A 238 6.98 18.74 1.27
CA THR A 238 5.94 19.78 1.41
C THR A 238 4.58 19.19 1.83
N LEU A 239 3.79 19.98 2.56
CA LEU A 239 2.39 19.69 2.87
C LEU A 239 1.43 20.26 1.83
N ASP A 240 1.95 21.08 0.89
CA ASP A 240 1.15 21.72 -0.15
C ASP A 240 0.50 20.68 -1.07
N GLY A 241 -0.77 20.88 -1.35
CA GLY A 241 -1.55 19.98 -2.20
C GLY A 241 -1.88 18.64 -1.56
N LYS A 242 -1.61 18.46 -0.24
CA LYS A 242 -1.93 17.22 0.49
C LYS A 242 -3.20 17.33 1.34
N GLY A 243 -3.90 18.47 1.34
CA GLY A 243 -5.14 18.66 2.10
C GLY A 243 -4.91 18.57 3.61
N VAL A 244 -3.81 19.16 4.12
CA VAL A 244 -3.52 19.25 5.55
C VAL A 244 -3.91 20.64 6.05
N PRO A 245 -4.72 20.76 7.14
CA PRO A 245 -5.03 22.05 7.75
C PRO A 245 -3.78 22.80 8.18
N ALA A 246 -3.74 24.12 7.95
CA ALA A 246 -2.54 24.94 8.18
C ALA A 246 -2.11 24.98 9.67
N ASP A 247 -3.06 24.92 10.58
CA ASP A 247 -2.84 24.90 12.05
C ASP A 247 -2.17 23.59 12.53
N LEU A 248 -2.20 22.53 11.72
CA LEU A 248 -1.54 21.25 12.01
C LEU A 248 -0.13 21.14 11.43
N HIS A 249 0.30 22.06 10.56
CA HIS A 249 1.58 21.96 9.84
C HIS A 249 2.78 21.82 10.79
N GLU A 250 2.88 22.71 11.82
CA GLU A 250 4.00 22.64 12.75
C GLU A 250 3.97 21.40 13.65
N LYS A 251 2.79 20.93 14.04
CA LYS A 251 2.63 19.70 14.83
C LYS A 251 3.08 18.47 14.03
N ILE A 252 2.72 18.38 12.74
CA ILE A 252 3.14 17.31 11.83
C ILE A 252 4.65 17.34 11.64
N LYS A 253 5.24 18.49 11.37
CA LYS A 253 6.69 18.63 11.27
C LYS A 253 7.42 18.26 12.55
N ALA A 254 6.86 18.58 13.70
CA ALA A 254 7.41 18.21 14.99
C ALA A 254 7.35 16.67 15.22
N LEU A 255 6.24 16.03 14.86
CA LEU A 255 6.15 14.57 14.85
C LEU A 255 7.21 13.95 13.97
N GLN A 256 7.38 14.44 12.73
CA GLN A 256 8.38 13.92 11.77
C GLN A 256 9.82 14.06 12.28
N ARG A 257 10.17 15.17 12.91
CA ARG A 257 11.51 15.38 13.52
C ARG A 257 11.82 14.40 14.65
N GLN A 258 10.80 13.93 15.36
CA GLN A 258 10.94 13.00 16.51
C GLN A 258 10.72 11.53 16.11
N TYR A 259 10.27 11.27 14.88
CA TYR A 259 9.99 9.92 14.40
C TYR A 259 11.29 9.09 14.32
N ASN A 260 11.26 7.91 14.97
CA ASN A 260 12.38 6.97 14.97
C ASN A 260 12.14 5.87 13.92
N ALA A 261 12.89 5.90 12.82
CA ALA A 261 12.76 4.92 11.74
C ALA A 261 13.11 3.47 12.17
N HIS A 262 13.97 3.29 13.19
CA HIS A 262 14.29 1.96 13.73
C HIS A 262 13.15 1.35 14.54
N GLN A 263 12.15 2.14 14.91
CA GLN A 263 10.94 1.72 15.60
C GLN A 263 9.71 1.78 14.69
N HIS A 264 9.93 1.70 13.38
CA HIS A 264 8.87 1.76 12.39
C HIS A 264 7.85 0.62 12.59
N GLU A 265 6.59 1.00 12.83
CA GLU A 265 5.45 0.10 13.03
C GLU A 265 5.63 -0.99 14.12
N ILE A 266 6.53 -0.76 15.09
CA ILE A 266 6.69 -1.65 16.24
C ILE A 266 5.65 -1.30 17.31
N ALA A 267 4.80 -2.26 17.66
CA ALA A 267 3.77 -2.09 18.68
C ALA A 267 4.40 -1.75 20.06
N GLY A 268 3.85 -0.76 20.76
CA GLY A 268 4.32 -0.31 22.07
C GLY A 268 5.63 0.49 22.06
N ALA A 269 6.19 0.79 20.89
CA ALA A 269 7.38 1.64 20.77
C ALA A 269 7.03 3.13 20.87
N ALA A 270 8.03 3.97 21.16
CA ALA A 270 7.87 5.41 21.43
C ALA A 270 7.20 6.21 20.28
N ASN A 271 7.23 5.70 19.04
CA ASN A 271 6.51 6.34 17.94
C ASN A 271 4.99 6.41 18.16
N ALA A 272 4.40 5.48 18.93
CA ALA A 272 2.97 5.51 19.26
C ALA A 272 2.58 6.75 20.09
N ASP A 273 3.46 7.20 20.98
CA ASP A 273 3.21 8.35 21.85
C ASP A 273 3.25 9.69 21.11
N LEU A 274 3.87 9.72 19.92
CA LEU A 274 4.02 10.96 19.15
C LEU A 274 2.67 11.52 18.70
N THR A 275 1.70 10.67 18.40
CA THR A 275 0.38 11.12 17.94
C THR A 275 -0.37 11.85 19.06
N ASP A 276 -0.32 11.33 20.30
CA ASP A 276 -0.95 11.96 21.47
C ASP A 276 -0.18 13.20 21.89
N ARG A 277 1.16 13.12 21.96
CA ARG A 277 2.04 14.23 22.35
C ARG A 277 1.77 15.49 21.54
N TRP A 278 1.48 15.33 20.25
CA TRP A 278 1.22 16.44 19.34
C TRP A 278 -0.26 16.72 19.13
N GLY A 279 -1.15 15.96 19.81
CA GLY A 279 -2.61 16.09 19.67
C GLY A 279 -3.08 15.82 18.23
N LEU A 280 -2.48 14.82 17.57
CA LEU A 280 -2.75 14.46 16.18
C LEU A 280 -3.52 13.15 16.04
N THR A 281 -3.74 12.40 17.12
CA THR A 281 -4.29 11.05 17.09
C THR A 281 -5.60 10.97 16.30
N GLU A 282 -6.59 11.80 16.63
CA GLU A 282 -7.89 11.75 15.94
C GLU A 282 -7.80 12.22 14.49
N PHE A 283 -7.04 13.28 14.21
CA PHE A 283 -6.82 13.74 12.84
C PHE A 283 -6.19 12.66 11.96
N LEU A 284 -5.18 11.96 12.48
CA LEU A 284 -4.49 10.90 11.75
C LEU A 284 -5.35 9.64 11.64
N ALA A 285 -6.13 9.30 12.67
CA ALA A 285 -7.06 8.18 12.64
C ALA A 285 -8.17 8.41 11.61
N ASP A 286 -8.80 9.60 11.60
CA ASP A 286 -9.82 9.93 10.60
C ASP A 286 -9.28 9.95 9.18
N ARG A 287 -8.01 10.32 9.03
CA ARG A 287 -7.36 10.43 7.73
C ARG A 287 -6.88 9.10 7.17
N PHE A 288 -6.26 8.26 8.00
CA PHE A 288 -5.52 7.09 7.53
C PHE A 288 -6.10 5.75 7.95
N ALA A 289 -7.11 5.74 8.83
CA ALA A 289 -7.61 4.49 9.36
C ALA A 289 -9.06 4.20 8.97
N ILE A 290 -9.35 2.89 8.93
CA ILE A 290 -10.68 2.33 9.08
C ILE A 290 -10.65 1.63 10.44
N ALA A 291 -11.11 2.31 11.50
CA ALA A 291 -10.99 1.83 12.87
C ALA A 291 -12.19 2.25 13.72
N GLY A 292 -12.67 1.34 14.58
CA GLY A 292 -13.83 1.54 15.44
C GLY A 292 -14.63 0.27 15.61
N ALA A 293 -15.88 0.41 16.04
CA ALA A 293 -16.86 -0.67 16.01
C ALA A 293 -17.16 -1.08 14.55
N PRO A 294 -17.67 -2.30 14.30
CA PRO A 294 -17.97 -2.75 12.94
C PRO A 294 -18.82 -1.77 12.13
N ASP A 295 -19.87 -1.21 12.72
CA ASP A 295 -20.74 -0.21 12.07
C ASP A 295 -20.01 1.09 11.76
N ASP A 296 -19.09 1.53 12.62
CA ASP A 296 -18.24 2.71 12.38
C ASP A 296 -17.31 2.45 11.20
N CYS A 297 -16.68 1.29 11.15
CA CYS A 297 -15.82 0.89 10.04
C CYS A 297 -16.61 0.86 8.71
N ALA A 298 -17.80 0.26 8.71
CA ALA A 298 -18.67 0.24 7.54
C ALA A 298 -19.10 1.65 7.12
N ALA A 299 -19.43 2.53 8.07
CA ALA A 299 -19.77 3.93 7.81
C ALA A 299 -18.60 4.71 7.21
N GLN A 300 -17.37 4.50 7.70
CA GLN A 300 -16.15 5.11 7.15
C GLN A 300 -15.92 4.68 5.70
N ILE A 301 -16.08 3.39 5.40
CA ILE A 301 -15.97 2.85 4.03
C ILE A 301 -17.04 3.45 3.12
N ARG A 302 -18.31 3.51 3.56
CA ARG A 302 -19.39 4.12 2.75
C ARG A 302 -19.12 5.59 2.45
N ARG A 303 -18.58 6.37 3.41
CA ARG A 303 -18.18 7.77 3.17
C ARG A 303 -17.07 7.87 2.13
N ALA A 304 -16.07 7.00 2.21
CA ALA A 304 -14.99 6.94 1.21
C ALA A 304 -15.54 6.53 -0.18
N MET A 305 -16.47 5.57 -0.22
CA MET A 305 -17.11 5.14 -1.46
C MET A 305 -17.94 6.24 -2.09
N ALA A 306 -18.65 7.03 -1.30
CA ALA A 306 -19.39 8.20 -1.78
C ALA A 306 -18.48 9.28 -2.39
N ALA A 307 -17.21 9.33 -1.97
CA ALA A 307 -16.21 10.22 -2.54
C ALA A 307 -15.49 9.65 -3.78
N GLY A 308 -15.74 8.38 -4.15
CA GLY A 308 -15.17 7.74 -5.33
C GLY A 308 -14.23 6.57 -5.08
N ALA A 309 -13.86 6.26 -3.84
CA ALA A 309 -13.09 5.07 -3.52
C ALA A 309 -13.94 3.80 -3.77
N ARG A 310 -13.29 2.71 -4.21
CA ARG A 310 -13.97 1.43 -4.46
C ARG A 310 -13.19 0.23 -3.95
N GLN A 311 -11.89 0.36 -3.84
CA GLN A 311 -10.98 -0.73 -3.52
C GLN A 311 -10.05 -0.30 -2.39
N PHE A 312 -9.95 -1.13 -1.35
CA PHE A 312 -9.21 -0.80 -0.13
C PHE A 312 -8.17 -1.88 0.16
N VAL A 313 -6.95 -1.46 0.41
CA VAL A 313 -5.90 -2.33 0.93
C VAL A 313 -5.73 -2.03 2.40
N ILE A 314 -5.99 -3.01 3.24
CA ILE A 314 -5.96 -2.84 4.69
C ILE A 314 -4.72 -3.50 5.30
N THR A 315 -4.19 -2.89 6.36
CA THR A 315 -3.14 -3.46 7.20
C THR A 315 -3.62 -3.53 8.63
N SER A 316 -3.54 -4.72 9.23
CA SER A 316 -3.89 -4.94 10.63
C SER A 316 -2.64 -5.21 11.46
N PHE A 317 -2.60 -4.63 12.66
CA PHE A 317 -1.51 -4.75 13.62
C PHE A 317 -1.95 -5.51 14.88
N VAL A 318 -2.87 -6.46 14.72
CA VAL A 318 -3.36 -7.29 15.82
C VAL A 318 -2.57 -8.59 15.96
N PRO A 319 -2.45 -9.13 17.19
CA PRO A 319 -1.71 -10.38 17.42
C PRO A 319 -2.30 -11.60 16.71
N ASP A 320 -3.63 -11.64 16.51
CA ASP A 320 -4.31 -12.72 15.78
C ASP A 320 -4.91 -12.22 14.45
N PRO A 321 -4.16 -12.29 13.34
CA PRO A 321 -4.64 -11.86 12.04
C PRO A 321 -5.82 -12.71 11.53
N ARG A 322 -5.93 -13.97 11.97
CA ARG A 322 -7.05 -14.84 11.57
C ARG A 322 -8.36 -14.43 12.22
N ALA A 323 -8.33 -14.11 13.52
CA ALA A 323 -9.49 -13.56 14.22
C ALA A 323 -9.93 -12.24 13.60
N PHE A 324 -8.96 -11.35 13.28
CA PHE A 324 -9.25 -10.11 12.60
C PHE A 324 -9.92 -10.32 11.24
N MET A 325 -9.39 -11.18 10.37
CA MET A 325 -9.95 -11.43 9.04
C MET A 325 -11.37 -12.02 9.12
N ARG A 326 -11.63 -12.94 10.07
CA ARG A 326 -12.99 -13.45 10.33
C ARG A 326 -13.95 -12.36 10.76
N ARG A 327 -13.54 -11.51 11.72
CA ARG A 327 -14.36 -10.40 12.22
C ARG A 327 -14.63 -9.39 11.11
N TRP A 328 -13.59 -9.01 10.37
CA TRP A 328 -13.72 -8.12 9.22
C TRP A 328 -14.74 -8.62 8.19
N ALA A 329 -14.61 -9.87 7.75
CA ALA A 329 -15.49 -10.43 6.74
C ALA A 329 -16.95 -10.49 7.20
N ARG A 330 -17.19 -10.91 8.46
CA ARG A 330 -18.53 -11.15 8.99
C ARG A 330 -19.25 -9.88 9.43
N GLU A 331 -18.53 -8.91 9.97
CA GLU A 331 -19.13 -7.75 10.66
C GLU A 331 -18.95 -6.44 9.88
N VAL A 332 -17.88 -6.31 9.08
CA VAL A 332 -17.62 -5.08 8.31
C VAL A 332 -17.95 -5.27 6.84
N ALA A 333 -17.31 -6.23 6.16
CA ALA A 333 -17.49 -6.42 4.72
C ALA A 333 -18.94 -6.85 4.39
N ALA A 334 -19.53 -7.75 5.17
CA ALA A 334 -20.91 -8.17 4.99
C ALA A 334 -21.94 -7.02 5.15
N ALA A 335 -21.65 -6.02 5.99
CA ALA A 335 -22.51 -4.86 6.17
C ALA A 335 -22.51 -3.88 4.98
N LEU A 336 -21.60 -4.06 4.02
CA LEU A 336 -21.49 -3.20 2.84
C LEU A 336 -22.30 -3.70 1.62
N GLY A 337 -22.84 -4.90 1.70
CA GLY A 337 -23.73 -5.53 0.71
C GLY A 337 -22.99 -6.42 -0.24
#